data_dbc266ec678a12c80842609b0c212a1b
#
_entry.id   dbc266ec678a12c80842609b0c212a1b
#
_cell.length_a   1.000
_cell.length_b   1.000
_cell.length_c   1.000
_cell.angle_alpha   90.00
_cell.angle_beta   90.00
_cell.angle_gamma   90.00
#
_symmetry.space_group_name_H-M   'P 1'
#
loop_
_entity.id
_entity.type
_entity.pdbx_description
1 polymer ?
#
loop_
_entity_poly.entity_id
_entity_poly.type
_entity_poly.pdbx_seq_one_letter_code
_entity_poly.pdbx_strand_id
1 'polypeptide(L)'
;MNGFLKISGDYTSWTVYRKSVIICDVTEMFINRALPRGSRTIDQMRQAARSCKQNIVEGVSDGTVSAEMCIKLLGVARGSVRELREDYADFLRQHKYEIWNGEDTRTLAVRNYSRAHYDPREYVDKCEARSDETVANIMLTLIFQMEAMLAKVLKAVEADFIANGGIKENMSRVRRSHRGY
;
A
#
# COMPACT_ATOMS: atom_id res chain seq x y z
N MET A 1 26.07 -9.28 -11.77
CA MET A 1 24.84 -8.64 -12.25
C MET A 1 24.01 -8.27 -11.02
N ASN A 2 24.12 -7.03 -10.55
CA ASN A 2 23.25 -6.53 -9.50
C ASN A 2 21.96 -6.08 -10.20
N GLY A 3 20.95 -6.94 -10.18
CA GLY A 3 19.64 -6.64 -10.74
C GLY A 3 18.95 -5.55 -9.93
N PHE A 4 18.34 -4.63 -10.66
CA PHE A 4 17.24 -3.78 -10.30
C PHE A 4 16.46 -4.42 -9.16
N LEU A 5 16.43 -3.77 -7.98
CA LEU A 5 15.93 -4.34 -6.71
C LEU A 5 15.77 -5.85 -6.83
N LYS A 6 16.50 -6.67 -6.11
CA LYS A 6 16.21 -8.12 -6.09
C LYS A 6 14.77 -8.36 -5.67
N ILE A 7 13.84 -8.00 -6.57
CA ILE A 7 12.45 -8.41 -6.56
C ILE A 7 12.43 -9.84 -7.18
N SER A 8 13.39 -10.64 -6.78
CA SER A 8 13.44 -12.05 -7.11
C SER A 8 12.93 -12.80 -5.88
N GLY A 9 11.64 -12.88 -5.76
CA GLY A 9 11.00 -13.60 -4.66
C GLY A 9 9.50 -13.45 -4.76
N ASP A 10 8.81 -14.36 -4.15
CA ASP A 10 7.36 -14.33 -4.00
C ASP A 10 6.94 -12.98 -3.38
N TYR A 11 6.28 -12.11 -4.17
CA TYR A 11 5.76 -10.82 -3.73
C TYR A 11 4.81 -10.95 -2.53
N THR A 12 4.23 -12.14 -2.32
CA THR A 12 3.35 -12.40 -1.17
C THR A 12 4.09 -12.29 0.16
N SER A 13 5.40 -12.44 0.16
CA SER A 13 6.26 -12.24 1.33
C SER A 13 6.52 -10.76 1.66
N TRP A 14 6.24 -9.85 0.73
CA TRP A 14 6.52 -8.43 0.90
C TRP A 14 5.60 -7.78 1.93
N THR A 15 6.21 -7.09 2.87
CA THR A 15 5.47 -6.38 3.93
C THR A 15 4.45 -5.39 3.35
N VAL A 16 4.80 -4.68 2.27
CA VAL A 16 3.89 -3.74 1.59
C VAL A 16 2.67 -4.46 1.03
N TYR A 17 2.87 -5.59 0.34
CA TYR A 17 1.78 -6.40 -0.17
C TYR A 17 0.90 -6.93 0.96
N ARG A 18 1.49 -7.58 1.97
CA ARG A 18 0.75 -8.15 3.11
C ARG A 18 -0.10 -7.10 3.82
N LYS A 19 0.43 -5.88 4.02
CA LYS A 19 -0.35 -4.77 4.58
C LYS A 19 -1.47 -4.30 3.65
N SER A 20 -1.26 -4.31 2.33
CA SER A 20 -2.33 -3.95 1.39
C SER A 20 -3.49 -4.95 1.41
N VAL A 21 -3.22 -6.23 1.65
CA VAL A 21 -4.27 -7.25 1.85
C VAL A 21 -5.08 -6.95 3.11
N ILE A 22 -4.40 -6.69 4.24
CA ILE A 22 -5.06 -6.30 5.50
C ILE A 22 -5.97 -5.08 5.27
N ILE A 23 -5.45 -4.05 4.61
CA ILE A 23 -6.21 -2.83 4.32
C ILE A 23 -7.44 -3.15 3.46
N CYS A 24 -7.33 -4.00 2.43
CA CYS A 24 -8.46 -4.42 1.62
C CYS A 24 -9.54 -5.14 2.45
N ASP A 25 -9.14 -6.14 3.24
CA ASP A 25 -10.08 -7.02 3.92
C ASP A 25 -10.80 -6.28 5.07
N VAL A 26 -10.07 -5.46 5.84
CA VAL A 26 -10.68 -4.63 6.88
C VAL A 26 -11.55 -3.52 6.27
N THR A 27 -11.16 -2.95 5.12
CA THR A 27 -12.01 -1.97 4.42
C THR A 27 -13.31 -2.62 3.97
N GLU A 28 -13.26 -3.82 3.39
CA GLU A 28 -14.48 -4.55 2.95
C GLU A 28 -15.43 -4.81 4.13
N MET A 29 -14.92 -5.27 5.26
CA MET A 29 -15.70 -5.43 6.49
C MET A 29 -16.30 -4.09 6.95
N PHE A 30 -15.48 -3.03 7.02
CA PHE A 30 -15.88 -1.72 7.49
C PHE A 30 -17.01 -1.10 6.66
N ILE A 31 -16.87 -1.06 5.33
CA ILE A 31 -17.86 -0.42 4.44
C ILE A 31 -19.20 -1.13 4.48
N ASN A 32 -19.20 -2.46 4.63
CA ASN A 32 -20.45 -3.24 4.72
C ASN A 32 -21.18 -3.04 6.06
N ARG A 33 -20.45 -2.67 7.11
CA ARG A 33 -20.99 -2.46 8.46
C ARG A 33 -21.34 -1.00 8.74
N ALA A 34 -20.40 -0.09 8.43
CA ALA A 34 -20.45 1.29 8.89
C ALA A 34 -21.15 2.28 7.93
N LEU A 35 -21.27 1.92 6.65
CA LEU A 35 -21.82 2.83 5.65
C LEU A 35 -23.24 2.44 5.22
N PRO A 36 -24.12 3.42 4.93
CA PRO A 36 -25.46 3.16 4.44
C PRO A 36 -25.44 2.40 3.12
N ARG A 37 -26.31 1.40 2.98
CA ARG A 37 -26.46 0.64 1.72
C ARG A 37 -26.77 1.59 0.55
N GLY A 38 -26.07 1.40 -0.57
CA GLY A 38 -26.22 2.24 -1.76
C GLY A 38 -25.41 3.54 -1.74
N SER A 39 -24.64 3.80 -0.68
CA SER A 39 -23.68 4.92 -0.68
C SER A 39 -22.59 4.71 -1.73
N ARG A 40 -22.33 5.72 -2.55
CA ARG A 40 -21.23 5.70 -3.52
C ARG A 40 -19.85 5.57 -2.84
N THR A 41 -19.75 6.02 -1.59
CA THR A 41 -18.51 5.90 -0.80
C THR A 41 -18.11 4.44 -0.61
N ILE A 42 -19.05 3.50 -0.55
CA ILE A 42 -18.76 2.05 -0.51
C ILE A 42 -17.92 1.64 -1.70
N ASP A 43 -18.35 2.00 -2.91
CA ASP A 43 -17.65 1.63 -4.14
C ASP A 43 -16.31 2.36 -4.27
N GLN A 44 -16.24 3.63 -3.85
CA GLN A 44 -15.02 4.43 -3.85
C GLN A 44 -13.96 3.84 -2.92
N MET A 45 -14.29 3.57 -1.66
CA MET A 45 -13.38 2.97 -0.69
C MET A 45 -12.92 1.57 -1.12
N ARG A 46 -13.86 0.73 -1.60
CA ARG A 46 -13.53 -0.59 -2.16
C ARG A 46 -12.56 -0.49 -3.31
N GLN A 47 -12.84 0.41 -4.26
CA GLN A 47 -11.99 0.62 -5.44
C GLN A 47 -10.61 1.15 -5.06
N ALA A 48 -10.51 2.10 -4.14
CA ALA A 48 -9.25 2.64 -3.66
C ALA A 48 -8.37 1.58 -2.99
N ALA A 49 -8.95 0.77 -2.08
CA ALA A 49 -8.24 -0.33 -1.43
C ALA A 49 -7.73 -1.38 -2.46
N ARG A 50 -8.61 -1.81 -3.38
CA ARG A 50 -8.25 -2.76 -4.45
C ARG A 50 -7.18 -2.19 -5.37
N SER A 51 -7.33 -0.95 -5.83
CA SER A 51 -6.37 -0.28 -6.72
C SER A 51 -4.99 -0.21 -6.08
N CYS A 52 -4.89 0.16 -4.81
CA CYS A 52 -3.62 0.14 -4.09
C CYS A 52 -2.96 -1.25 -4.16
N LYS A 53 -3.68 -2.31 -3.77
CA LYS A 53 -3.16 -3.68 -3.78
C LYS A 53 -2.74 -4.13 -5.17
N GLN A 54 -3.59 -3.96 -6.18
CA GLN A 54 -3.33 -4.41 -7.54
C GLN A 54 -2.11 -3.71 -8.16
N ASN A 55 -2.00 -2.41 -8.00
CA ASN A 55 -0.85 -1.65 -8.52
C ASN A 55 0.48 -2.01 -7.82
N ILE A 56 0.43 -2.44 -6.54
CA ILE A 56 1.61 -3.01 -5.87
C ILE A 56 1.99 -4.33 -6.55
N VAL A 57 1.05 -5.25 -6.76
CA VAL A 57 1.32 -6.53 -7.42
C VAL A 57 1.89 -6.33 -8.82
N GLU A 58 1.21 -5.54 -9.64
CA GLU A 58 1.64 -5.26 -11.02
C GLU A 58 3.01 -4.56 -11.09
N GLY A 59 3.27 -3.62 -10.15
CA GLY A 59 4.53 -2.89 -10.10
C GLY A 59 5.73 -3.73 -9.67
N VAL A 60 5.51 -4.84 -8.98
CA VAL A 60 6.57 -5.69 -8.43
C VAL A 60 6.63 -7.08 -9.05
N SER A 61 5.67 -7.44 -9.92
CA SER A 61 5.63 -8.77 -10.53
C SER A 61 6.76 -8.99 -11.55
N ASP A 62 7.52 -10.02 -11.28
CA ASP A 62 8.32 -10.82 -12.22
C ASP A 62 9.49 -10.20 -12.98
N GLY A 63 10.07 -9.09 -12.53
CA GLY A 63 11.28 -8.57 -13.20
C GLY A 63 11.11 -8.20 -14.70
N THR A 64 9.89 -8.33 -15.23
CA THR A 64 9.54 -8.02 -16.61
C THR A 64 9.06 -6.58 -16.77
N VAL A 65 8.66 -5.94 -15.65
CA VAL A 65 8.19 -4.55 -15.62
C VAL A 65 9.38 -3.61 -15.66
N SER A 66 9.36 -2.62 -16.55
CA SER A 66 10.39 -1.58 -16.57
C SER A 66 10.36 -0.76 -15.28
N ALA A 67 11.52 -0.20 -14.89
CA ALA A 67 11.60 0.68 -13.72
C ALA A 67 10.61 1.85 -13.80
N GLU A 68 10.46 2.44 -14.98
CA GLU A 68 9.49 3.51 -15.25
C GLU A 68 8.06 3.06 -14.97
N MET A 69 7.70 1.85 -15.42
CA MET A 69 6.37 1.29 -15.18
C MET A 69 6.17 0.96 -13.70
N CYS A 70 7.18 0.39 -13.03
CA CYS A 70 7.17 0.14 -11.59
C CYS A 70 6.94 1.44 -10.80
N ILE A 71 7.70 2.51 -11.10
CA ILE A 71 7.53 3.83 -10.49
C ILE A 71 6.10 4.35 -10.70
N LYS A 72 5.58 4.25 -11.93
CA LYS A 72 4.23 4.69 -12.26
C LYS A 72 3.17 3.93 -11.47
N LEU A 73 3.24 2.60 -11.44
CA LEU A 73 2.26 1.74 -10.75
C LEU A 73 2.30 1.94 -9.23
N LEU A 74 3.49 2.01 -8.63
CA LEU A 74 3.62 2.33 -7.21
C LEU A 74 3.15 3.75 -6.88
N GLY A 75 3.30 4.69 -7.81
CA GLY A 75 2.73 6.04 -7.72
C GLY A 75 1.21 6.01 -7.68
N VAL A 76 0.57 5.22 -8.54
CA VAL A 76 -0.89 5.00 -8.54
C VAL A 76 -1.33 4.34 -7.23
N ALA A 77 -0.62 3.30 -6.77
CA ALA A 77 -0.90 2.66 -5.48
C ALA A 77 -0.89 3.66 -4.32
N ARG A 78 0.08 4.57 -4.31
CA ARG A 78 0.18 5.64 -3.30
C ARG A 78 -0.96 6.67 -3.43
N GLY A 79 -1.39 7.00 -4.64
CA GLY A 79 -2.57 7.84 -4.88
C GLY A 79 -3.82 7.21 -4.29
N SER A 80 -4.07 5.94 -4.64
CA SER A 80 -5.26 5.20 -4.19
C SER A 80 -5.33 5.06 -2.67
N VAL A 81 -4.21 4.79 -1.99
CA VAL A 81 -4.23 4.68 -0.53
C VAL A 81 -4.46 6.03 0.14
N ARG A 82 -4.08 7.15 -0.50
CA ARG A 82 -4.41 8.50 -0.02
C ARG A 82 -5.90 8.82 -0.16
N GLU A 83 -6.52 8.45 -1.27
CA GLU A 83 -7.96 8.57 -1.43
C GLU A 83 -8.68 7.82 -0.31
N LEU A 84 -8.30 6.58 -0.06
CA LEU A 84 -8.86 5.79 1.04
C LEU A 84 -8.65 6.45 2.42
N ARG A 85 -7.52 7.12 2.63
CA ARG A 85 -7.26 7.88 3.86
C ARG A 85 -8.27 9.00 4.07
N GLU A 86 -8.53 9.77 3.01
CA GLU A 86 -9.49 10.87 3.07
C GLU A 86 -10.90 10.36 3.36
N ASP A 87 -11.30 9.22 2.76
CA ASP A 87 -12.60 8.61 3.03
C ASP A 87 -12.77 8.22 4.52
N TYR A 88 -11.73 7.61 5.14
CA TYR A 88 -11.77 7.28 6.57
C TYR A 88 -11.75 8.53 7.46
N ALA A 89 -10.97 9.54 7.10
CA ALA A 89 -10.94 10.80 7.84
C ALA A 89 -12.27 11.54 7.73
N ASP A 90 -12.89 11.54 6.56
CA ASP A 90 -14.21 12.11 6.33
C ASP A 90 -15.30 11.39 7.12
N PHE A 91 -15.24 10.05 7.18
CA PHE A 91 -16.15 9.27 8.02
C PHE A 91 -16.06 9.73 9.49
N LEU A 92 -14.86 9.81 10.05
CA LEU A 92 -14.69 10.26 11.45
C LEU A 92 -15.19 11.69 11.64
N ARG A 93 -14.85 12.61 10.77
CA ARG A 93 -15.25 14.01 10.82
C ARG A 93 -16.76 14.18 10.73
N GLN A 94 -17.42 13.48 9.81
CA GLN A 94 -18.87 13.58 9.59
C GLN A 94 -19.66 13.03 10.78
N HIS A 95 -19.15 12.02 11.47
CA HIS A 95 -19.75 11.46 12.68
C HIS A 95 -19.32 12.18 13.96
N LYS A 96 -18.47 13.23 13.85
CA LYS A 96 -17.92 13.97 15.01
C LYS A 96 -17.11 13.06 15.95
N TYR A 97 -16.47 12.05 15.42
CA TYR A 97 -15.59 11.16 16.16
C TYR A 97 -14.19 11.75 16.30
N GLU A 98 -13.48 11.34 17.34
CA GLU A 98 -12.09 11.72 17.57
C GLU A 98 -11.18 11.10 16.51
N ILE A 99 -10.25 11.88 15.96
CA ILE A 99 -9.14 11.38 15.15
C ILE A 99 -7.91 11.27 16.04
N TRP A 100 -7.36 10.06 16.20
CA TRP A 100 -6.18 9.82 17.02
C TRP A 100 -4.96 10.47 16.39
N ASN A 101 -4.22 11.23 17.19
CA ASN A 101 -2.97 11.83 16.73
C ASN A 101 -1.82 10.81 16.74
N GLY A 102 -0.65 11.22 16.21
CA GLY A 102 0.51 10.35 16.08
C GLY A 102 1.14 9.85 17.39
N GLU A 103 0.92 10.58 18.49
CA GLU A 103 1.45 10.28 19.82
C GLU A 103 0.42 9.58 20.73
N ASP A 104 -0.81 9.41 20.23
CA ASP A 104 -1.85 8.70 20.98
C ASP A 104 -1.41 7.26 21.26
N THR A 105 -1.60 6.84 22.52
CA THR A 105 -1.22 5.49 22.97
C THR A 105 -1.88 4.39 22.16
N ARG A 106 -3.12 4.63 21.70
CA ARG A 106 -3.87 3.72 20.80
C ARG A 106 -3.19 3.61 19.43
N THR A 107 -2.78 4.76 18.86
CA THR A 107 -2.02 4.80 17.60
C THR A 107 -0.69 4.06 17.73
N LEU A 108 0.04 4.29 18.82
CA LEU A 108 1.31 3.61 19.08
C LEU A 108 1.13 2.10 19.27
N ALA A 109 0.07 1.67 19.93
CA ALA A 109 -0.27 0.25 20.08
C ALA A 109 -0.53 -0.42 18.72
N VAL A 110 -1.34 0.23 17.84
CA VAL A 110 -1.58 -0.27 16.47
C VAL A 110 -0.29 -0.34 15.67
N ARG A 111 0.57 0.70 15.74
CA ARG A 111 1.87 0.71 15.06
C ARG A 111 2.76 -0.43 15.51
N ASN A 112 2.84 -0.67 16.81
CA ASN A 112 3.67 -1.74 17.36
C ASN A 112 3.13 -3.13 16.97
N TYR A 113 1.83 -3.34 17.11
CA TYR A 113 1.18 -4.58 16.72
C TYR A 113 1.43 -4.90 15.23
N SER A 114 1.21 -3.94 14.35
CA SER A 114 1.29 -4.12 12.90
C SER A 114 2.70 -4.37 12.36
N ARG A 115 3.75 -4.31 13.20
CA ARG A 115 5.13 -4.64 12.78
C ARG A 115 5.39 -6.14 12.71
N ALA A 116 4.65 -6.93 13.48
CA ALA A 116 4.85 -8.37 13.61
C ALA A 116 3.66 -9.20 13.11
N HIS A 117 2.46 -8.61 13.01
CA HIS A 117 1.23 -9.30 12.66
C HIS A 117 0.80 -8.96 11.24
N TYR A 118 0.62 -9.99 10.41
CA TYR A 118 0.32 -9.85 8.97
C TYR A 118 -0.79 -10.77 8.48
N ASP A 119 -1.52 -11.43 9.38
CA ASP A 119 -2.69 -12.24 9.00
C ASP A 119 -3.91 -11.32 8.86
N PRO A 120 -4.51 -11.20 7.65
CA PRO A 120 -5.67 -10.36 7.44
C PRO A 120 -6.89 -10.78 8.27
N ARG A 121 -7.08 -12.08 8.50
CA ARG A 121 -8.21 -12.61 9.29
C ARG A 121 -8.12 -12.13 10.74
N GLU A 122 -6.92 -12.19 11.32
CA GLU A 122 -6.70 -11.71 12.69
C GLU A 122 -7.07 -10.21 12.83
N TYR A 123 -6.82 -9.39 11.80
CA TYR A 123 -7.23 -7.98 11.80
C TYR A 123 -8.75 -7.81 11.67
N VAL A 124 -9.39 -8.56 10.79
CA VAL A 124 -10.84 -8.51 10.62
C VAL A 124 -11.52 -8.89 11.93
N ASP A 125 -11.18 -10.03 12.53
CA ASP A 125 -11.75 -10.51 13.79
C ASP A 125 -11.60 -9.49 14.93
N LYS A 126 -10.40 -8.89 15.06
CA LYS A 126 -10.14 -7.85 16.06
C LYS A 126 -10.93 -6.56 15.79
N CYS A 127 -11.13 -6.20 14.54
CA CYS A 127 -11.88 -5.01 14.14
C CYS A 127 -13.38 -5.21 14.27
N GLU A 128 -13.90 -6.40 14.00
CA GLU A 128 -15.32 -6.72 14.19
C GLU A 128 -15.78 -6.50 15.64
N ALA A 129 -14.91 -6.78 16.61
CA ALA A 129 -15.18 -6.59 18.02
C ALA A 129 -15.08 -5.13 18.51
N ARG A 130 -14.83 -4.15 17.63
CA ARG A 130 -14.62 -2.74 17.97
C ARG A 130 -15.68 -1.83 17.36
N SER A 131 -15.79 -0.61 17.91
CA SER A 131 -16.64 0.44 17.33
C SER A 131 -16.10 0.90 15.97
N ASP A 132 -17.00 1.43 15.12
CA ASP A 132 -16.63 1.97 13.80
C ASP A 132 -15.63 3.13 13.93
N GLU A 133 -15.74 3.97 14.95
CA GLU A 133 -14.76 5.00 15.29
C GLU A 133 -13.36 4.42 15.50
N THR A 134 -13.29 3.37 16.32
CA THR A 134 -12.02 2.71 16.62
C THR A 134 -11.42 2.08 15.36
N VAL A 135 -12.24 1.40 14.56
CA VAL A 135 -11.77 0.77 13.32
C VAL A 135 -11.28 1.81 12.31
N ALA A 136 -12.02 2.90 12.14
CA ALA A 136 -11.58 3.97 11.23
C ALA A 136 -10.23 4.56 11.65
N ASN A 137 -9.98 4.76 12.93
CA ASN A 137 -8.69 5.22 13.45
C ASN A 137 -7.56 4.18 13.31
N ILE A 138 -7.85 2.90 13.51
CA ILE A 138 -6.91 1.81 13.22
C ILE A 138 -6.52 1.86 11.74
N MET A 139 -7.51 2.00 10.85
CA MET A 139 -7.28 2.05 9.41
C MET A 139 -6.46 3.27 9.01
N LEU A 140 -6.73 4.45 9.54
CA LEU A 140 -5.88 5.63 9.33
C LEU A 140 -4.42 5.35 9.73
N THR A 141 -4.20 4.69 10.86
CA THR A 141 -2.84 4.34 11.32
C THR A 141 -2.15 3.39 10.34
N LEU A 142 -2.83 2.35 9.87
CA LEU A 142 -2.28 1.39 8.90
C LEU A 142 -2.02 2.03 7.54
N ILE A 143 -2.90 2.92 7.09
CA ILE A 143 -2.79 3.67 5.84
C ILE A 143 -1.58 4.63 5.88
N PHE A 144 -1.38 5.37 6.96
CA PHE A 144 -0.17 6.21 7.14
C PHE A 144 1.12 5.40 7.07
N GLN A 145 1.14 4.20 7.68
CA GLN A 145 2.29 3.30 7.55
C GLN A 145 2.48 2.84 6.10
N MET A 146 1.40 2.49 5.40
CA MET A 146 1.44 2.08 3.99
C MET A 146 1.99 3.20 3.11
N GLU A 147 1.53 4.44 3.27
CA GLU A 147 2.05 5.60 2.53
C GLU A 147 3.56 5.79 2.74
N ALA A 148 4.02 5.68 3.99
CA ALA A 148 5.45 5.79 4.31
C ALA A 148 6.28 4.65 3.69
N MET A 149 5.73 3.43 3.67
CA MET A 149 6.39 2.27 3.05
C MET A 149 6.46 2.43 1.53
N LEU A 150 5.36 2.81 0.87
CA LEU A 150 5.33 3.07 -0.58
C LEU A 150 6.29 4.19 -0.96
N ALA A 151 6.38 5.27 -0.16
CA ALA A 151 7.33 6.34 -0.41
C ALA A 151 8.79 5.87 -0.35
N LYS A 152 9.12 4.98 0.60
CA LYS A 152 10.47 4.38 0.69
C LYS A 152 10.77 3.49 -0.50
N VAL A 153 9.82 2.65 -0.91
CA VAL A 153 9.99 1.76 -2.08
C VAL A 153 10.17 2.60 -3.35
N LEU A 154 9.31 3.59 -3.58
CA LEU A 154 9.43 4.51 -4.71
C LEU A 154 10.81 5.17 -4.77
N LYS A 155 11.26 5.75 -3.66
CA LYS A 155 12.59 6.38 -3.59
C LYS A 155 13.72 5.40 -3.90
N ALA A 156 13.61 4.15 -3.47
CA ALA A 156 14.62 3.13 -3.76
C ALA A 156 14.62 2.74 -5.25
N VAL A 157 13.43 2.59 -5.87
CA VAL A 157 13.30 2.29 -7.30
C VAL A 157 13.82 3.45 -8.16
N GLU A 158 13.50 4.69 -7.80
CA GLU A 158 13.98 5.89 -8.49
C GLU A 158 15.52 6.00 -8.42
N ALA A 159 16.09 5.77 -7.23
CA ALA A 159 17.54 5.81 -7.05
C ALA A 159 18.25 4.73 -7.88
N ASP A 160 17.71 3.51 -7.92
CA ASP A 160 18.25 2.43 -8.72
C ASP A 160 18.13 2.73 -10.23
N PHE A 161 17.00 3.30 -10.66
CA PHE A 161 16.80 3.72 -12.05
C PHE A 161 17.79 4.80 -12.48
N ILE A 162 18.05 5.79 -11.63
CA ILE A 162 19.05 6.84 -11.91
C ILE A 162 20.46 6.25 -11.99
N ALA A 163 20.80 5.35 -11.06
CA ALA A 163 22.16 4.77 -10.99
C ALA A 163 22.46 3.76 -12.13
N ASN A 164 21.48 2.95 -12.49
CA ASN A 164 21.66 1.81 -13.39
C ASN A 164 21.01 1.99 -14.77
N GLY A 165 20.23 3.02 -14.97
CA GLY A 165 19.46 3.27 -16.19
C GLY A 165 18.29 2.29 -16.37
N GLY A 166 17.47 2.52 -17.39
CA GLY A 166 16.36 1.66 -17.75
C GLY A 166 16.76 0.41 -18.52
N ILE A 167 15.78 -0.46 -18.78
CA ILE A 167 15.99 -1.70 -19.57
C ILE A 167 16.62 -1.39 -20.93
N LYS A 168 16.18 -0.33 -21.62
CA LYS A 168 16.69 0.06 -22.94
C LYS A 168 18.17 0.44 -22.90
N GLU A 169 18.58 1.20 -21.89
CA GLU A 169 19.98 1.63 -21.71
C GLU A 169 20.87 0.45 -21.34
N ASN A 170 20.40 -0.41 -20.45
CA ASN A 170 21.10 -1.64 -20.08
C ASN A 170 21.26 -2.59 -21.27
N MET A 171 20.21 -2.81 -22.06
CA MET A 171 20.29 -3.61 -23.29
C MET A 171 21.24 -2.99 -24.32
N SER A 172 21.23 -1.67 -24.46
CA SER A 172 22.16 -0.96 -25.36
C SER A 172 23.61 -1.10 -24.90
N ARG A 173 23.85 -1.03 -23.58
CA ARG A 173 25.18 -1.24 -22.98
C ARG A 173 25.70 -2.67 -23.19
N VAL A 174 24.86 -3.68 -22.95
CA VAL A 174 25.17 -5.09 -23.18
C VAL A 174 25.44 -5.35 -24.66
N ARG A 175 24.63 -4.81 -25.57
CA ARG A 175 24.87 -4.94 -27.02
C ARG A 175 26.21 -4.31 -27.46
N ARG A 176 26.55 -3.16 -26.90
CA ARG A 176 27.86 -2.50 -27.19
C ARG A 176 29.05 -3.34 -26.70
N SER A 177 28.96 -3.84 -25.46
CA SER A 177 30.02 -4.71 -24.92
C SER A 177 30.20 -6.02 -25.72
N HIS A 178 29.09 -6.57 -26.25
CA HIS A 178 29.14 -7.78 -27.09
C HIS A 178 29.67 -7.54 -28.51
N ARG A 179 29.61 -6.29 -29.02
CA ARG A 179 30.08 -5.90 -30.34
C ARG A 179 31.53 -5.42 -30.35
N GLY A 180 32.17 -5.34 -29.19
CA GLY A 180 33.60 -4.96 -29.10
C GLY A 180 33.89 -3.48 -29.37
N TYR A 181 32.90 -2.58 -29.15
CA TYR A 181 33.11 -1.13 -29.19
C TYR A 181 33.09 -0.57 -27.77
#